data_b1b7204bd41faae642f6e86a57904f48
#
_entry.id   b1b7204bd41faae642f6e86a57904f48
#
_cell.length_a   1.000
_cell.length_b   1.000
_cell.length_c   1.000
_cell.angle_alpha   90.00
_cell.angle_beta   90.00
_cell.angle_gamma   90.00
#
_symmetry.space_group_name_H-M   'P 1'
#
loop_
_entity.id
_entity.type
_entity.pdbx_description
1 polymer ?
#
loop_
_entity_poly.entity_id
_entity_poly.type
_entity_poly.pdbx_seq_one_letter_code
_entity_poly.pdbx_strand_id
1 'polypeptide(L)'
;YNLITSKKLPEAIVAIDKELGVNPRNVQLRFVRSRIQIEMGQIDLAKKTLLEITQQFPELPEPYNNLAVLEAQSGNLDQAKEYLELALKVQPSFATALENLGDVYTRLASRSYGKAVQLDRRLIDSRRKMKLAEDILK
;
A
#
# COMPACT_ATOMS: atom_id res chain seq x y z
N TYR A 1 -9.30 11.23 -17.52
CA TYR A 1 -9.04 9.82 -17.81
C TYR A 1 -8.14 9.65 -19.03
N ASN A 2 -8.49 10.34 -20.11
CA ASN A 2 -7.66 10.34 -21.33
C ASN A 2 -6.26 10.92 -21.09
N LEU A 3 -6.14 11.89 -20.19
CA LEU A 3 -4.85 12.50 -19.84
C LEU A 3 -3.93 11.53 -19.14
N ILE A 4 -4.47 10.58 -18.36
CA ILE A 4 -3.69 9.53 -17.73
C ILE A 4 -3.16 8.55 -18.76
N THR A 5 -4.02 8.08 -19.67
CA THR A 5 -3.65 7.14 -20.71
C THR A 5 -2.65 7.72 -21.72
N SER A 6 -2.71 9.02 -21.97
CA SER A 6 -1.77 9.73 -22.82
C SER A 6 -0.52 10.21 -22.09
N LYS A 7 -0.35 9.86 -20.82
CA LYS A 7 0.79 10.21 -19.95
C LYS A 7 0.98 11.72 -19.76
N LYS A 8 -0.07 12.51 -19.90
CA LYS A 8 -0.06 13.94 -19.58
C LYS A 8 -0.42 14.15 -18.12
N LEU A 9 0.38 13.57 -17.23
CA LEU A 9 0.09 13.50 -15.80
C LEU A 9 0.03 14.87 -15.10
N PRO A 10 0.96 15.82 -15.39
CA PRO A 10 0.88 17.13 -14.75
C PRO A 10 -0.41 17.88 -15.10
N GLU A 11 -0.84 17.80 -16.36
CA GLU A 11 -2.08 18.43 -16.82
C GLU A 11 -3.31 17.78 -16.18
N ALA A 12 -3.25 16.44 -15.98
CA ALA A 12 -4.32 15.71 -15.32
C ALA A 12 -4.47 16.16 -13.86
N ILE A 13 -3.36 16.35 -13.13
CA ILE A 13 -3.38 16.85 -11.75
C ILE A 13 -4.03 18.23 -11.69
N VAL A 14 -3.66 19.13 -12.59
CA VAL A 14 -4.23 20.49 -12.63
C VAL A 14 -5.75 20.43 -12.85
N ALA A 15 -6.19 19.58 -13.78
CA ALA A 15 -7.63 19.44 -14.07
C ALA A 15 -8.38 18.87 -12.86
N ILE A 16 -7.82 17.88 -12.19
CA ILE A 16 -8.42 17.28 -11.00
C ILE A 16 -8.47 18.28 -9.84
N ASP A 17 -7.40 19.02 -9.60
CA ASP A 17 -7.37 20.04 -8.55
C ASP A 17 -8.43 21.11 -8.77
N LYS A 18 -8.65 21.50 -10.02
CA LYS A 18 -9.71 22.45 -10.37
C LYS A 18 -11.09 21.88 -10.05
N GLU A 19 -11.35 20.63 -10.43
CA GLU A 19 -12.62 19.95 -10.12
C GLU A 19 -12.81 19.79 -8.62
N LEU A 20 -11.76 19.43 -7.87
CA LEU A 20 -11.83 19.31 -6.42
C LEU A 20 -12.05 20.65 -5.73
N GLY A 21 -11.61 21.76 -6.35
CA GLY A 21 -11.92 23.12 -5.86
C GLY A 21 -13.41 23.42 -5.89
N VAL A 22 -14.13 22.85 -6.87
CA VAL A 22 -15.59 23.00 -7.00
C VAL A 22 -16.32 21.98 -6.13
N ASN A 23 -15.81 20.75 -6.05
CA ASN A 23 -16.43 19.68 -5.28
C ASN A 23 -15.36 18.94 -4.43
N PRO A 24 -15.00 19.50 -3.25
CA PRO A 24 -13.91 18.96 -2.44
C PRO A 24 -14.16 17.54 -1.88
N ARG A 25 -15.43 17.12 -1.83
CA ARG A 25 -15.80 15.81 -1.28
C ARG A 25 -15.91 14.72 -2.34
N ASN A 26 -15.51 14.98 -3.58
CA ASN A 26 -15.53 13.97 -4.62
C ASN A 26 -14.40 12.96 -4.38
N VAL A 27 -14.72 11.87 -3.70
CA VAL A 27 -13.74 10.86 -3.30
C VAL A 27 -13.12 10.14 -4.50
N GLN A 28 -13.87 9.94 -5.57
CA GLN A 28 -13.36 9.31 -6.78
C GLN A 28 -12.22 10.12 -7.40
N LEU A 29 -12.37 11.42 -7.48
CA LEU A 29 -11.31 12.30 -7.97
C LEU A 29 -10.08 12.28 -7.06
N ARG A 30 -10.27 12.16 -5.75
CA ARG A 30 -9.16 12.05 -4.82
C ARG A 30 -8.38 10.74 -5.01
N PHE A 31 -9.08 9.62 -5.25
CA PHE A 31 -8.43 8.36 -5.58
C PHE A 31 -7.62 8.46 -6.87
N VAL A 32 -8.21 9.04 -7.91
CA VAL A 32 -7.51 9.24 -9.19
C VAL A 32 -6.28 10.13 -8.98
N ARG A 33 -6.40 11.19 -8.19
CA ARG A 33 -5.28 12.07 -7.85
C ARG A 33 -4.14 11.29 -7.19
N SER A 34 -4.44 10.45 -6.21
CA SER A 34 -3.42 9.64 -5.54
C SER A 34 -2.71 8.71 -6.52
N ARG A 35 -3.45 8.10 -7.44
CA ARG A 35 -2.88 7.21 -8.44
C ARG A 35 -1.94 7.96 -9.39
N ILE A 36 -2.32 9.15 -9.82
CA ILE A 36 -1.46 9.98 -10.67
C ILE A 36 -0.19 10.37 -9.91
N GLN A 37 -0.32 10.76 -8.64
CA GLN A 37 0.83 11.10 -7.82
C GLN A 37 1.81 9.92 -7.70
N ILE A 38 1.30 8.70 -7.56
CA ILE A 38 2.14 7.49 -7.53
C ILE A 38 2.89 7.34 -8.86
N GLU A 39 2.19 7.48 -9.99
CA GLU A 39 2.81 7.34 -11.31
C GLU A 39 3.86 8.43 -11.58
N MET A 40 3.69 9.61 -11.00
CA MET A 40 4.67 10.70 -11.09
C MET A 40 5.83 10.55 -10.10
N GLY A 41 5.84 9.48 -9.31
CA GLY A 41 6.87 9.26 -8.29
C GLY A 41 6.70 10.11 -7.04
N GLN A 42 5.58 10.80 -6.89
CA GLN A 42 5.27 11.66 -5.75
C GLN A 42 4.62 10.84 -4.62
N ILE A 43 5.37 9.88 -4.08
CA ILE A 43 4.83 8.90 -3.14
C ILE A 43 4.34 9.55 -1.84
N ASP A 44 5.08 10.52 -1.30
CA ASP A 44 4.68 11.20 -0.06
C ASP A 44 3.38 11.98 -0.24
N LEU A 45 3.20 12.63 -1.39
CA LEU A 45 1.95 13.33 -1.70
C LEU A 45 0.80 12.34 -1.87
N ALA A 46 1.04 11.20 -2.51
CA ALA A 46 0.03 10.16 -2.65
C ALA A 46 -0.41 9.62 -1.28
N LYS A 47 0.53 9.37 -0.37
CA LYS A 47 0.22 8.95 0.99
C LYS A 47 -0.63 10.00 1.71
N LYS A 48 -0.28 11.27 1.57
CA LYS A 48 -1.04 12.37 2.16
C LYS A 48 -2.49 12.39 1.62
N THR A 49 -2.65 12.27 0.32
CA THR A 49 -3.98 12.23 -0.32
C THR A 49 -4.80 11.06 0.24
N LEU A 50 -4.20 9.87 0.32
CA LEU A 50 -4.88 8.68 0.84
C LEU A 50 -5.23 8.82 2.32
N LEU A 51 -4.32 9.38 3.14
CA LEU A 51 -4.60 9.64 4.57
C LEU A 51 -5.78 10.60 4.75
N GLU A 52 -5.86 11.65 3.94
CA GLU A 52 -7.00 12.57 3.98
C GLU A 52 -8.31 11.84 3.67
N ILE A 53 -8.29 10.89 2.72
CA ILE A 53 -9.47 10.07 2.42
C ILE A 53 -9.85 9.23 3.63
N THR A 54 -8.88 8.59 4.31
CA THR A 54 -9.18 7.78 5.50
C THR A 54 -9.79 8.61 6.63
N GLN A 55 -9.40 9.87 6.76
CA GLN A 55 -9.91 10.76 7.80
C GLN A 55 -11.35 11.21 7.51
N GLN A 56 -11.66 11.47 6.25
CA GLN A 56 -12.98 11.95 5.85
C GLN A 56 -13.97 10.83 5.56
N PHE A 57 -13.48 9.67 5.13
CA PHE A 57 -14.30 8.52 4.77
C PHE A 57 -13.75 7.25 5.42
N PRO A 58 -13.78 7.16 6.77
CA PRO A 58 -13.17 6.02 7.48
C PRO A 58 -13.86 4.69 7.21
N GLU A 59 -15.04 4.70 6.63
CA GLU A 59 -15.80 3.51 6.26
C GLU A 59 -15.32 2.85 4.96
N LEU A 60 -14.40 3.49 4.23
CA LEU A 60 -13.87 2.94 2.99
C LEU A 60 -12.62 2.11 3.29
N PRO A 61 -12.60 0.81 2.93
CA PRO A 61 -11.40 -0.02 3.17
C PRO A 61 -10.28 0.21 2.14
N GLU A 62 -10.60 0.66 0.93
CA GLU A 62 -9.64 0.78 -0.16
C GLU A 62 -8.46 1.72 0.16
N PRO A 63 -8.65 2.91 0.77
CA PRO A 63 -7.51 3.78 1.06
C PRO A 63 -6.48 3.13 2.00
N TYR A 64 -6.95 2.35 2.97
CA TYR A 64 -6.05 1.64 3.88
C TYR A 64 -5.22 0.61 3.13
N ASN A 65 -5.85 -0.16 2.23
CA ASN A 65 -5.14 -1.12 1.40
C ASN A 65 -4.11 -0.43 0.51
N ASN A 66 -4.47 0.68 -0.10
CA ASN A 66 -3.57 1.44 -0.97
C ASN A 66 -2.38 2.01 -0.21
N LEU A 67 -2.60 2.53 1.01
CA LEU A 67 -1.53 2.97 1.90
C LEU A 67 -0.60 1.81 2.25
N ALA A 68 -1.16 0.64 2.54
CA ALA A 68 -0.38 -0.54 2.87
C ALA A 68 0.55 -0.95 1.72
N VAL A 69 0.06 -0.91 0.49
CA VAL A 69 0.87 -1.22 -0.70
C VAL A 69 2.07 -0.27 -0.79
N LEU A 70 1.85 1.03 -0.59
CA LEU A 70 2.93 2.01 -0.64
C LEU A 70 3.94 1.80 0.49
N GLU A 71 3.47 1.50 1.69
CA GLU A 71 4.36 1.23 2.83
C GLU A 71 5.17 -0.04 2.60
N ALA A 72 4.56 -1.10 2.07
CA ALA A 72 5.25 -2.35 1.77
C ALA A 72 6.34 -2.15 0.70
N GLN A 73 6.06 -1.36 -0.33
CA GLN A 73 7.04 -1.03 -1.37
C GLN A 73 8.25 -0.28 -0.82
N SER A 74 8.05 0.51 0.24
CA SER A 74 9.12 1.24 0.93
C SER A 74 9.82 0.38 1.99
N GLY A 75 9.41 -0.87 2.19
CA GLY A 75 9.99 -1.74 3.21
C GLY A 75 9.40 -1.58 4.60
N ASN A 76 8.40 -0.73 4.78
CA ASN A 76 7.74 -0.47 6.07
C ASN A 76 6.67 -1.54 6.33
N LEU A 77 7.12 -2.76 6.57
CA LEU A 77 6.24 -3.93 6.65
C LEU A 77 5.29 -3.89 7.84
N ASP A 78 5.75 -3.40 8.98
CA ASP A 78 4.91 -3.31 10.18
C ASP A 78 3.78 -2.31 9.98
N GLN A 79 4.07 -1.17 9.36
CA GLN A 79 3.05 -0.17 9.04
C GLN A 79 2.09 -0.70 7.98
N ALA A 80 2.60 -1.42 6.98
CA ALA A 80 1.75 -2.04 5.95
C ALA A 80 0.77 -3.04 6.59
N LYS A 81 1.25 -3.85 7.53
CA LYS A 81 0.41 -4.79 8.26
C LYS A 81 -0.72 -4.07 9.00
N GLU A 82 -0.40 -3.00 9.70
CA GLU A 82 -1.39 -2.22 10.45
C GLU A 82 -2.48 -1.64 9.54
N TYR A 83 -2.11 -1.10 8.40
CA TYR A 83 -3.09 -0.57 7.45
C TYR A 83 -3.98 -1.67 6.89
N LEU A 84 -3.42 -2.85 6.60
CA LEU A 84 -4.22 -3.97 6.09
C LEU A 84 -5.18 -4.49 7.16
N GLU A 85 -4.77 -4.53 8.41
CA GLU A 85 -5.65 -4.89 9.52
C GLU A 85 -6.80 -3.89 9.65
N LEU A 86 -6.54 -2.59 9.46
CA LEU A 86 -7.59 -1.57 9.44
C LEU A 86 -8.56 -1.76 8.29
N ALA A 87 -8.04 -2.05 7.09
CA ALA A 87 -8.89 -2.33 5.93
C ALA A 87 -9.81 -3.52 6.18
N LEU A 88 -9.27 -4.58 6.80
CA LEU A 88 -10.03 -5.80 7.11
C LEU A 88 -10.98 -5.62 8.28
N LYS A 89 -10.69 -4.70 9.18
CA LYS A 89 -11.63 -4.33 10.24
C LYS A 89 -12.88 -3.67 9.66
N VAL A 90 -12.70 -2.83 8.65
CA VAL A 90 -13.81 -2.18 7.94
C VAL A 90 -14.57 -3.19 7.07
N GLN A 91 -13.84 -4.02 6.33
CA GLN A 91 -14.43 -5.02 5.44
C GLN A 91 -13.66 -6.34 5.55
N PRO A 92 -14.12 -7.25 6.43
CA PRO A 92 -13.42 -8.54 6.65
C PRO A 92 -13.30 -9.42 5.41
N SER A 93 -14.17 -9.23 4.41
CA SER A 93 -14.19 -10.01 3.17
C SER A 93 -13.39 -9.36 2.04
N PHE A 94 -12.59 -8.33 2.32
CA PHE A 94 -11.80 -7.65 1.31
C PHE A 94 -10.63 -8.54 0.86
N ALA A 95 -10.87 -9.32 -0.20
CA ALA A 95 -9.95 -10.37 -0.65
C ALA A 95 -8.56 -9.82 -1.00
N THR A 96 -8.49 -8.67 -1.69
CA THR A 96 -7.22 -8.05 -2.06
C THR A 96 -6.38 -7.70 -0.81
N ALA A 97 -7.02 -7.18 0.23
CA ALA A 97 -6.32 -6.87 1.47
C ALA A 97 -5.84 -8.13 2.18
N LEU A 98 -6.62 -9.22 2.15
CA LEU A 98 -6.19 -10.51 2.71
C LEU A 98 -4.98 -11.06 1.97
N GLU A 99 -4.97 -11.00 0.64
CA GLU A 99 -3.83 -11.43 -0.17
C GLU A 99 -2.59 -10.58 0.13
N ASN A 100 -2.75 -9.27 0.16
CA ASN A 100 -1.64 -8.36 0.50
C ASN A 100 -1.11 -8.61 1.91
N LEU A 101 -1.99 -8.91 2.86
CA LEU A 101 -1.58 -9.24 4.22
C LEU A 101 -0.77 -10.54 4.26
N GLY A 102 -1.17 -11.55 3.48
CA GLY A 102 -0.40 -12.77 3.32
C GLY A 102 1.01 -12.50 2.80
N ASP A 103 1.14 -11.63 1.79
CA ASP A 103 2.44 -11.24 1.24
C ASP A 103 3.30 -10.52 2.29
N VAL A 104 2.69 -9.62 3.06
CA VAL A 104 3.40 -8.90 4.14
C VAL A 104 3.86 -9.88 5.22
N TYR A 105 3.01 -10.82 5.64
CA TYR A 105 3.40 -11.84 6.62
C TYR A 105 4.55 -12.71 6.12
N THR A 106 4.55 -13.06 4.84
CA THR A 106 5.63 -13.85 4.24
C THR A 106 6.96 -13.10 4.31
N ARG A 107 6.95 -11.82 4.00
CA ARG A 107 8.14 -10.96 4.10
C ARG A 107 8.59 -10.76 5.54
N LEU A 108 7.65 -10.59 6.47
CA LEU A 108 7.95 -10.51 7.91
C LEU A 108 8.55 -11.81 8.42
N ALA A 109 8.03 -12.96 7.98
CA ALA A 109 8.58 -14.28 8.32
C ALA A 109 10.02 -14.42 7.83
N SER A 110 10.28 -14.05 6.57
CA SER A 110 11.63 -14.06 6.00
C SER A 110 12.59 -13.21 6.84
N ARG A 111 12.15 -12.02 7.23
CA ARG A 111 12.95 -11.11 8.07
C ARG A 111 13.29 -11.74 9.42
N SER A 112 12.32 -12.38 10.06
CA SER A 112 12.53 -13.03 11.37
C SER A 112 13.45 -14.23 11.27
N TYR A 113 13.28 -15.08 10.27
CA TYR A 113 14.15 -16.23 10.03
C TYR A 113 15.58 -15.78 9.73
N GLY A 114 15.74 -14.70 8.96
CA GLY A 114 17.06 -14.13 8.69
C GLY A 114 17.76 -13.66 9.95
N LYS A 115 17.04 -13.01 10.86
CA LYS A 115 17.58 -12.59 12.16
C LYS A 115 17.98 -13.80 13.01
N ALA A 116 17.15 -14.85 13.01
CA ALA A 116 17.47 -16.07 13.76
C ALA A 116 18.79 -16.70 13.27
N VAL A 117 18.98 -16.78 11.96
CA VAL A 117 20.20 -17.31 11.35
C VAL A 117 21.42 -16.45 11.68
N GLN A 118 21.25 -15.11 11.72
CA GLN A 118 22.32 -14.20 12.11
C GLN A 118 22.76 -14.40 13.55
N LEU A 119 21.79 -14.67 14.44
CA LEU A 119 22.06 -14.88 15.86
C LEU A 119 22.64 -16.27 16.14
N ASP A 120 22.19 -17.29 15.42
CA ASP A 120 22.69 -18.65 15.53
C ASP A 120 22.69 -19.32 14.17
N ARG A 121 23.89 -19.38 13.57
CA ARG A 121 24.07 -19.96 12.23
C ARG A 121 23.83 -21.47 12.16
N ARG A 122 23.69 -22.12 13.31
CA ARG A 122 23.38 -23.56 13.39
C ARG A 122 21.90 -23.85 13.16
N LEU A 123 21.03 -22.82 13.06
CA LEU A 123 19.59 -22.98 12.85
C LEU A 123 19.30 -23.31 11.37
N ILE A 124 19.58 -24.56 10.99
CA ILE A 124 19.41 -25.03 9.61
C ILE A 124 17.93 -24.90 9.17
N ASP A 125 17.00 -25.25 10.06
CA ASP A 125 15.57 -25.17 9.75
C ASP A 125 15.12 -23.72 9.49
N SER A 126 15.59 -22.77 10.30
CA SER A 126 15.29 -21.35 10.09
C SER A 126 15.84 -20.85 8.77
N ARG A 127 17.06 -21.30 8.41
CA ARG A 127 17.67 -20.94 7.12
C ARG A 127 16.84 -21.47 5.95
N ARG A 128 16.36 -22.69 6.03
CA ARG A 128 15.50 -23.29 5.01
C ARG A 128 14.16 -22.55 4.91
N LYS A 129 13.56 -22.22 6.05
CA LYS A 129 12.30 -21.47 6.09
C LYS A 129 12.46 -20.07 5.49
N MET A 130 13.57 -19.40 5.77
CA MET A 130 13.89 -18.10 5.16
C MET A 130 13.92 -18.22 3.64
N LYS A 131 14.61 -19.24 3.11
CA LYS A 131 14.71 -19.45 1.67
C LYS A 131 13.35 -19.73 1.04
N LEU A 132 12.51 -20.54 1.70
CA LEU A 132 11.17 -20.83 1.20
C LEU A 132 10.32 -19.57 1.14
N ALA A 133 10.40 -18.72 2.16
CA ALA A 133 9.69 -17.43 2.17
C ALA A 133 10.17 -16.52 1.04
N GLU A 134 11.49 -16.44 0.83
CA GLU A 134 12.07 -15.65 -0.27
C GLU A 134 11.60 -16.17 -1.64
N ASP A 135 11.54 -17.48 -1.82
CA ASP A 135 11.10 -18.09 -3.08
C ASP A 135 9.64 -17.79 -3.38
N ILE A 136 8.79 -17.74 -2.35
CA ILE A 136 7.38 -17.37 -2.51
C ILE A 136 7.25 -15.92 -3.03
N LEU A 137 8.17 -15.05 -2.62
CA LEU A 137 8.13 -13.62 -2.95
C LEU A 137 8.67 -13.30 -4.35
N LYS A 138 9.29 -14.25 -5.04
CA LYS A 138 9.85 -14.03 -6.38
C LYS A 138 8.79 -13.94 -7.48
#